data_042ae67ba3b91e381ab6dfcdb8cd0492
#
_entry.id   042ae67ba3b91e381ab6dfcdb8cd0492
#
_cell.length_a   1.000
_cell.length_b   1.000
_cell.length_c   1.000
_cell.angle_alpha   90.00
_cell.angle_beta   90.00
_cell.angle_gamma   90.00
#
_symmetry.space_group_name_H-M   'P 1'
#
loop_
_entity.id
_entity.type
_entity.pdbx_description
1 polymer ?
#
loop_
_entity_poly.entity_id
_entity_poly.type
_entity_poly.pdbx_seq_one_letter_code
_entity_poly.pdbx_strand_id
1 'polypeptide(L)'
;MATGYSSTRQSERRQTTIDEAIRHARDIIAEQGAGAVSISEIARRMQMRPPSLYKYFPSLNALYDRLFEVGNFELSTFVDAARADREPGLDRLLEQSRAIIRWSVTEPGLAALLFWRPVPGFEPSEAAFAPARAIVDQARKDLATAVAGGELGPGADSEDALRLLTSVVSGIGSQQMSNEPGATYESGAYTRLLDDALQMWVRHYSP
;
A
#
# COMPACT_ATOMS: atom_id res chain seq x y z
N MET A 1 32.65 -7.20 29.07
CA MET A 1 31.38 -7.54 28.41
C MET A 1 30.23 -6.52 28.64
N ALA A 2 30.49 -5.20 28.52
CA ALA A 2 29.50 -4.15 28.82
C ALA A 2 29.06 -3.33 27.59
N THR A 3 29.65 -3.54 26.42
CA THR A 3 29.46 -2.69 25.23
C THR A 3 28.21 -3.05 24.41
N GLY A 4 27.68 -4.25 24.50
CA GLY A 4 26.50 -4.69 23.71
C GLY A 4 25.17 -4.14 24.24
N TYR A 5 25.00 -3.96 25.54
CA TYR A 5 23.75 -3.55 26.17
C TYR A 5 23.39 -2.07 25.95
N SER A 6 24.38 -1.21 25.82
CA SER A 6 24.21 0.23 25.53
C SER A 6 23.77 0.47 24.08
N SER A 7 24.34 -0.28 23.14
CA SER A 7 24.02 -0.20 21.71
C SER A 7 22.56 -0.60 21.42
N THR A 8 22.06 -1.66 22.04
CA THR A 8 20.69 -2.15 21.87
C THR A 8 19.66 -1.13 22.38
N ARG A 9 19.86 -0.57 23.58
CA ARG A 9 18.96 0.47 24.12
C ARG A 9 18.94 1.75 23.29
N GLN A 10 20.07 2.13 22.71
CA GLN A 10 20.12 3.32 21.85
C GLN A 10 19.39 3.07 20.53
N SER A 11 19.51 1.87 19.95
CA SER A 11 18.77 1.45 18.76
C SER A 11 17.26 1.40 19.01
N GLU A 12 16.83 0.82 20.14
CA GLU A 12 15.42 0.75 20.52
C GLU A 12 14.81 2.15 20.68
N ARG A 13 15.50 3.07 21.39
CA ARG A 13 15.05 4.45 21.53
C ARG A 13 14.97 5.18 20.20
N ARG A 14 15.93 4.94 19.32
CA ARG A 14 15.92 5.50 17.96
C ARG A 14 14.68 5.02 17.20
N GLN A 15 14.40 3.71 17.24
CA GLN A 15 13.26 3.12 16.56
C GLN A 15 11.93 3.67 17.12
N THR A 16 11.79 3.72 18.45
CA THR A 16 10.60 4.30 19.10
C THR A 16 10.31 5.73 18.62
N THR A 17 11.36 6.56 18.51
CA THR A 17 11.19 7.94 18.02
C THR A 17 10.78 7.98 16.54
N ILE A 18 11.32 7.10 15.71
CA ILE A 18 10.93 6.98 14.31
C ILE A 18 9.47 6.56 14.20
N ASP A 19 9.05 5.55 14.95
CA ASP A 19 7.67 5.03 14.91
C ASP A 19 6.67 6.08 15.40
N GLU A 20 7.01 6.85 16.43
CA GLU A 20 6.19 7.96 16.91
C GLU A 20 6.06 9.07 15.86
N ALA A 21 7.15 9.42 15.17
CA ALA A 21 7.12 10.41 14.10
C ALA A 21 6.25 9.94 12.92
N ILE A 22 6.36 8.68 12.52
CA ILE A 22 5.53 8.07 11.47
C ILE A 22 4.06 8.07 11.87
N ARG A 23 3.71 7.74 13.11
CA ARG A 23 2.34 7.81 13.61
C ARG A 23 1.79 9.23 13.49
N HIS A 24 2.50 10.25 13.96
CA HIS A 24 2.06 11.65 13.82
C HIS A 24 1.95 12.10 12.37
N ALA A 25 2.84 11.63 11.48
CA ALA A 25 2.74 11.92 10.05
C ALA A 25 1.47 11.29 9.44
N ARG A 26 1.12 10.06 9.81
CA ARG A 26 -0.15 9.40 9.42
C ARG A 26 -1.37 10.20 9.91
N ASP A 27 -1.36 10.65 11.16
CA ASP A 27 -2.44 11.49 11.72
C ASP A 27 -2.62 12.77 10.88
N ILE A 28 -1.51 13.45 10.51
CA ILE A 28 -1.56 14.63 9.65
C ILE A 28 -2.12 14.30 8.26
N ILE A 29 -1.70 13.20 7.68
CA ILE A 29 -2.20 12.74 6.37
C ILE A 29 -3.71 12.51 6.44
N ALA A 30 -4.21 11.86 7.49
CA ALA A 30 -5.62 11.59 7.67
C ALA A 30 -6.44 12.88 7.88
N GLU A 31 -5.91 13.83 8.63
CA GLU A 31 -6.59 15.09 8.96
C GLU A 31 -6.56 16.11 7.81
N GLN A 32 -5.44 16.20 7.06
CA GLN A 32 -5.13 17.34 6.20
C GLN A 32 -4.58 16.95 4.82
N GLY A 33 -4.40 15.64 4.57
CA GLY A 33 -3.79 15.13 3.34
C GLY A 33 -2.25 15.10 3.38
N ALA A 34 -1.68 14.33 2.45
CA ALA A 34 -0.22 14.10 2.40
C ALA A 34 0.60 15.37 2.24
N GLY A 35 0.11 16.36 1.49
CA GLY A 35 0.82 17.63 1.28
C GLY A 35 1.00 18.51 2.53
N ALA A 36 0.25 18.25 3.61
CA ALA A 36 0.33 18.99 4.87
C ALA A 36 1.44 18.48 5.81
N VAL A 37 2.07 17.34 5.52
CA VAL A 37 3.13 16.77 6.34
C VAL A 37 4.36 17.67 6.32
N SER A 38 4.85 18.01 7.51
CA SER A 38 6.10 18.76 7.65
C SER A 38 6.89 18.32 8.88
N ILE A 39 8.21 18.39 8.79
CA ILE A 39 9.11 18.08 9.92
C ILE A 39 8.80 18.95 11.14
N SER A 40 8.47 20.23 10.91
CA SER A 40 8.14 21.17 11.98
C SER A 40 6.85 20.81 12.72
N GLU A 41 5.80 20.43 12.00
CA GLU A 41 4.52 20.05 12.61
C GLU A 41 4.63 18.72 13.37
N ILE A 42 5.34 17.73 12.82
CA ILE A 42 5.61 16.47 13.52
C ILE A 42 6.41 16.72 14.80
N ALA A 43 7.48 17.50 14.71
CA ALA A 43 8.28 17.85 15.89
C ALA A 43 7.44 18.55 16.96
N ARG A 44 6.53 19.46 16.56
CA ARG A 44 5.59 20.13 17.47
C ARG A 44 4.65 19.13 18.16
N ARG A 45 4.08 18.16 17.43
CA ARG A 45 3.22 17.11 18.01
C ARG A 45 3.98 16.19 18.97
N MET A 46 5.25 15.90 18.66
CA MET A 46 6.16 15.13 19.53
C MET A 46 6.78 15.93 20.67
N GLN A 47 6.44 17.22 20.84
CA GLN A 47 7.07 18.13 21.81
C GLN A 47 8.60 18.20 21.70
N MET A 48 9.11 18.07 20.49
CA MET A 48 10.53 18.12 20.13
C MET A 48 10.87 19.42 19.38
N ARG A 49 12.17 19.77 19.38
CA ARG A 49 12.66 20.83 18.49
C ARG A 49 12.89 20.26 17.08
N PRO A 50 12.49 20.95 15.99
CA PRO A 50 12.70 20.46 14.63
C PRO A 50 14.13 19.98 14.32
N PRO A 51 15.23 20.64 14.77
CA PRO A 51 16.59 20.13 14.56
C PRO A 51 16.85 18.75 15.16
N SER A 52 16.13 18.36 16.21
CA SER A 52 16.25 17.03 16.80
C SER A 52 15.65 15.95 15.91
N LEU A 53 14.59 16.26 15.18
CA LEU A 53 13.91 15.32 14.28
C LEU A 53 14.73 15.10 12.99
N TYR A 54 15.49 16.09 12.52
CA TYR A 54 16.39 15.94 11.37
C TYR A 54 17.51 14.90 11.59
N LYS A 55 17.80 14.50 12.84
CA LYS A 55 18.72 13.38 13.12
C LYS A 55 18.15 12.02 12.72
N TYR A 56 16.82 11.92 12.60
CA TYR A 56 16.09 10.71 12.23
C TYR A 56 15.69 10.74 10.77
N PHE A 57 15.25 11.90 10.29
CA PHE A 57 14.82 12.13 8.91
C PHE A 57 15.59 13.33 8.34
N PRO A 58 16.66 13.10 7.57
CA PRO A 58 17.53 14.17 7.07
C PRO A 58 16.82 15.14 6.10
N SER A 59 15.66 14.74 5.58
CA SER A 59 14.82 15.58 4.73
C SER A 59 13.35 15.17 4.87
N LEU A 60 12.44 16.01 4.37
CA LEU A 60 11.02 15.66 4.27
C LEU A 60 10.81 14.47 3.33
N ASN A 61 11.58 14.37 2.24
CA ASN A 61 11.52 13.21 1.33
C ASN A 61 11.94 11.92 2.03
N ALA A 62 12.92 11.94 2.95
CA ALA A 62 13.29 10.76 3.74
C ALA A 62 12.16 10.31 4.68
N LEU A 63 11.35 11.24 5.19
CA LEU A 63 10.15 10.92 5.95
C LEU A 63 9.07 10.30 5.05
N TYR A 64 8.81 10.87 3.88
CA TYR A 64 7.86 10.28 2.91
C TYR A 64 8.30 8.91 2.44
N ASP A 65 9.59 8.70 2.21
CA ASP A 65 10.13 7.39 1.82
C ASP A 65 9.85 6.33 2.90
N ARG A 66 10.03 6.70 4.17
CA ARG A 66 9.70 5.81 5.28
C ARG A 66 8.20 5.57 5.42
N LEU A 67 7.35 6.59 5.21
CA LEU A 67 5.89 6.43 5.18
C LEU A 67 5.45 5.49 4.04
N PHE A 68 6.06 5.65 2.87
CA PHE A 68 5.80 4.82 1.70
C PHE A 68 6.23 3.36 1.94
N GLU A 69 7.39 3.15 2.56
CA GLU A 69 7.88 1.83 2.96
C GLU A 69 6.92 1.15 3.96
N VAL A 70 6.51 1.86 5.01
CA VAL A 70 5.57 1.36 6.02
C VAL A 70 4.23 1.03 5.39
N GLY A 71 3.67 1.91 4.55
CA GLY A 71 2.40 1.68 3.88
C GLY A 71 2.44 0.46 2.95
N ASN A 72 3.51 0.29 2.16
CA ASN A 72 3.67 -0.88 1.30
C ASN A 72 3.86 -2.18 2.11
N PHE A 73 4.56 -2.13 3.23
CA PHE A 73 4.71 -3.28 4.11
C PHE A 73 3.37 -3.69 4.74
N GLU A 74 2.58 -2.72 5.23
CA GLU A 74 1.26 -2.97 5.78
C GLU A 74 0.31 -3.54 4.72
N LEU A 75 0.29 -2.94 3.51
CA LEU A 75 -0.49 -3.45 2.38
C LEU A 75 -0.09 -4.88 2.02
N SER A 76 1.21 -5.17 1.89
CA SER A 76 1.67 -6.52 1.55
C SER A 76 1.28 -7.53 2.61
N THR A 77 1.43 -7.18 3.90
CA THR A 77 1.02 -8.04 5.02
C THR A 77 -0.48 -8.33 4.99
N PHE A 78 -1.30 -7.30 4.72
CA PHE A 78 -2.75 -7.45 4.62
C PHE A 78 -3.16 -8.34 3.44
N VAL A 79 -2.54 -8.15 2.29
CA VAL A 79 -2.76 -8.97 1.09
C VAL A 79 -2.31 -10.41 1.32
N ASP A 80 -1.14 -10.63 1.93
CA ASP A 80 -0.63 -11.96 2.22
C ASP A 80 -1.54 -12.73 3.18
N ALA A 81 -2.06 -12.06 4.21
CA ALA A 81 -3.02 -12.65 5.13
C ALA A 81 -4.34 -13.04 4.43
N ALA A 82 -4.85 -12.17 3.55
CA ALA A 82 -6.12 -12.42 2.85
C ALA A 82 -6.05 -13.61 1.87
N ARG A 83 -4.87 -13.93 1.36
CA ARG A 83 -4.67 -15.01 0.38
C ARG A 83 -4.00 -16.27 0.94
N ALA A 84 -3.71 -16.30 2.26
CA ALA A 84 -2.90 -17.35 2.88
C ALA A 84 -3.46 -18.77 2.71
N ASP A 85 -4.79 -18.92 2.77
CA ASP A 85 -5.48 -20.20 2.68
C ASP A 85 -5.97 -20.54 1.25
N ARG A 86 -5.47 -19.81 0.23
CA ARG A 86 -5.88 -19.99 -1.17
C ARG A 86 -4.75 -20.61 -1.98
N GLU A 87 -5.10 -21.60 -2.78
CA GLU A 87 -4.16 -22.18 -3.75
C GLU A 87 -3.78 -21.18 -4.84
N PRO A 88 -2.56 -21.27 -5.39
CA PRO A 88 -2.15 -20.45 -6.54
C PRO A 88 -3.13 -20.58 -7.71
N GLY A 89 -3.50 -19.46 -8.33
CA GLY A 89 -4.42 -19.43 -9.47
C GLY A 89 -5.38 -18.27 -9.42
N LEU A 90 -6.49 -18.39 -10.15
CA LEU A 90 -7.45 -17.32 -10.36
C LEU A 90 -8.08 -16.81 -9.05
N ASP A 91 -8.54 -17.72 -8.17
CA ASP A 91 -9.21 -17.30 -6.93
C ASP A 91 -8.29 -16.48 -6.03
N ARG A 92 -7.02 -16.88 -5.91
CA ARG A 92 -6.01 -16.13 -5.14
C ARG A 92 -5.71 -14.77 -5.75
N LEU A 93 -5.63 -14.65 -7.07
CA LEU A 93 -5.44 -13.38 -7.78
C LEU A 93 -6.62 -12.42 -7.55
N LEU A 94 -7.85 -12.92 -7.62
CA LEU A 94 -9.05 -12.11 -7.38
C LEU A 94 -9.12 -11.65 -5.92
N GLU A 95 -8.77 -12.52 -4.97
CA GLU A 95 -8.74 -12.17 -3.55
C GLU A 95 -7.66 -11.11 -3.23
N GLN A 96 -6.49 -11.20 -3.86
CA GLN A 96 -5.49 -10.13 -3.79
C GLN A 96 -6.08 -8.79 -4.22
N SER A 97 -6.83 -8.75 -5.31
CA SER A 97 -7.47 -7.55 -5.83
C SER A 97 -8.49 -6.96 -4.84
N ARG A 98 -9.32 -7.82 -4.23
CA ARG A 98 -10.26 -7.43 -3.17
C ARG A 98 -9.55 -6.90 -1.93
N ALA A 99 -8.47 -7.57 -1.51
CA ALA A 99 -7.69 -7.18 -0.34
C ALA A 99 -7.05 -5.80 -0.52
N ILE A 100 -6.52 -5.48 -1.69
CA ILE A 100 -5.97 -4.16 -2.01
C ILE A 100 -7.04 -3.08 -1.81
N ILE A 101 -8.25 -3.27 -2.31
CA ILE A 101 -9.33 -2.29 -2.16
C ILE A 101 -9.82 -2.20 -0.72
N ARG A 102 -9.99 -3.34 -0.01
CA ARG A 102 -10.34 -3.32 1.43
C ARG A 102 -9.34 -2.52 2.25
N TRP A 103 -8.04 -2.77 2.05
CA TRP A 103 -6.99 -2.02 2.73
C TRP A 103 -7.03 -0.53 2.36
N SER A 104 -7.26 -0.20 1.08
CA SER A 104 -7.28 1.18 0.61
C SER A 104 -8.38 2.02 1.26
N VAL A 105 -9.57 1.46 1.49
CA VAL A 105 -10.66 2.17 2.17
C VAL A 105 -10.48 2.23 3.69
N THR A 106 -9.70 1.31 4.26
CA THR A 106 -9.35 1.32 5.70
C THR A 106 -8.25 2.34 6.00
N GLU A 107 -7.28 2.49 5.09
CA GLU A 107 -6.11 3.37 5.22
C GLU A 107 -6.05 4.41 4.07
N PRO A 108 -7.09 5.26 3.90
CA PRO A 108 -7.23 6.11 2.71
C PRO A 108 -6.07 7.10 2.53
N GLY A 109 -5.51 7.60 3.62
CA GLY A 109 -4.38 8.52 3.58
C GLY A 109 -3.10 7.88 3.05
N LEU A 110 -2.78 6.67 3.52
CA LEU A 110 -1.63 5.91 3.02
C LEU A 110 -1.89 5.42 1.60
N ALA A 111 -3.08 4.93 1.29
CA ALA A 111 -3.45 4.52 -0.06
C ALA A 111 -3.27 5.68 -1.06
N ALA A 112 -3.66 6.91 -0.70
CA ALA A 112 -3.42 8.08 -1.52
C ALA A 112 -1.93 8.30 -1.77
N LEU A 113 -1.08 8.19 -0.75
CA LEU A 113 0.37 8.32 -0.87
C LEU A 113 0.96 7.25 -1.79
N LEU A 114 0.53 6.00 -1.66
CA LEU A 114 1.06 4.87 -2.43
C LEU A 114 0.64 4.89 -3.91
N PHE A 115 -0.63 5.20 -4.19
CA PHE A 115 -1.20 4.99 -5.53
C PHE A 115 -1.25 6.24 -6.38
N TRP A 116 -1.32 7.45 -5.82
CA TRP A 116 -1.52 8.68 -6.59
C TRP A 116 -0.36 9.69 -6.55
N ARG A 117 0.71 9.40 -5.81
CA ARG A 117 1.89 10.27 -5.72
C ARG A 117 1.53 11.75 -5.47
N PRO A 118 0.76 12.08 -4.40
CA PRO A 118 0.21 13.41 -4.19
C PRO A 118 1.25 14.46 -3.79
N VAL A 119 2.50 14.06 -3.56
CA VAL A 119 3.59 14.92 -3.12
C VAL A 119 4.49 15.27 -4.30
N PRO A 120 4.48 16.53 -4.79
CA PRO A 120 5.31 16.93 -5.92
C PRO A 120 6.80 16.73 -5.64
N GLY A 121 7.51 16.12 -6.60
CA GLY A 121 8.97 15.91 -6.52
C GLY A 121 9.41 14.81 -5.55
N PHE A 122 8.49 14.10 -4.91
CA PHE A 122 8.83 12.91 -4.13
C PHE A 122 8.86 11.68 -5.04
N GLU A 123 9.97 10.97 -5.02
CA GLU A 123 10.17 9.67 -5.65
C GLU A 123 10.59 8.66 -4.58
N PRO A 124 9.79 7.59 -4.36
CA PRO A 124 10.14 6.54 -3.41
C PRO A 124 11.39 5.79 -3.82
N SER A 125 12.20 5.38 -2.85
CA SER A 125 13.36 4.53 -3.07
C SER A 125 12.96 3.13 -3.57
N GLU A 126 13.90 2.45 -4.23
CA GLU A 126 13.70 1.04 -4.65
C GLU A 126 13.39 0.12 -3.48
N ALA A 127 13.99 0.36 -2.32
CA ALA A 127 13.75 -0.40 -1.10
C ALA A 127 12.31 -0.22 -0.61
N ALA A 128 11.80 1.02 -0.61
CA ALA A 128 10.42 1.32 -0.22
C ALA A 128 9.39 0.71 -1.18
N PHE A 129 9.75 0.49 -2.44
CA PHE A 129 8.90 -0.18 -3.44
C PHE A 129 8.95 -1.72 -3.40
N ALA A 130 9.92 -2.33 -2.72
CA ALA A 130 10.13 -3.77 -2.78
C ALA A 130 8.88 -4.61 -2.40
N PRO A 131 8.10 -4.27 -1.34
CA PRO A 131 6.89 -5.03 -1.01
C PRO A 131 5.82 -4.93 -2.10
N ALA A 132 5.63 -3.75 -2.72
CA ALA A 132 4.67 -3.59 -3.83
C ALA A 132 5.08 -4.43 -5.05
N ARG A 133 6.38 -4.48 -5.38
CA ARG A 133 6.87 -5.38 -6.45
C ARG A 133 6.57 -6.84 -6.16
N ALA A 134 6.74 -7.29 -4.91
CA ALA A 134 6.42 -8.65 -4.51
C ALA A 134 4.94 -9.02 -4.73
N ILE A 135 4.01 -8.08 -4.44
CA ILE A 135 2.58 -8.25 -4.72
C ILE A 135 2.35 -8.46 -6.23
N VAL A 136 2.97 -7.63 -7.07
CA VAL A 136 2.85 -7.73 -8.54
C VAL A 136 3.45 -9.01 -9.08
N ASP A 137 4.62 -9.42 -8.57
CA ASP A 137 5.28 -10.67 -8.98
C ASP A 137 4.47 -11.91 -8.60
N GLN A 138 3.77 -11.84 -7.45
CA GLN A 138 2.86 -12.90 -7.07
C GLN A 138 1.62 -12.97 -7.98
N ALA A 139 1.07 -11.82 -8.37
CA ALA A 139 -0.04 -11.76 -9.33
C ALA A 139 0.34 -12.38 -10.69
N ARG A 140 1.57 -12.16 -11.18
CA ARG A 140 2.08 -12.82 -12.41
C ARG A 140 2.10 -14.34 -12.27
N LYS A 141 2.56 -14.84 -11.12
CA LYS A 141 2.59 -16.30 -10.86
C LYS A 141 1.19 -16.88 -10.81
N ASP A 142 0.24 -16.17 -10.20
CA ASP A 142 -1.15 -16.61 -10.12
C ASP A 142 -1.83 -16.60 -11.49
N LEU A 143 -1.54 -15.61 -12.35
CA LEU A 143 -1.98 -15.59 -13.75
C LEU A 143 -1.45 -16.79 -14.53
N ALA A 144 -0.14 -17.02 -14.49
CA ALA A 144 0.49 -18.17 -15.18
C ALA A 144 -0.11 -19.50 -14.70
N THR A 145 -0.38 -19.64 -13.39
CA THR A 145 -1.00 -20.84 -12.82
C THR A 145 -2.44 -21.01 -13.28
N ALA A 146 -3.24 -19.92 -13.31
CA ALA A 146 -4.63 -19.95 -13.78
C ALA A 146 -4.73 -20.32 -15.26
N VAL A 147 -3.81 -19.84 -16.10
CA VAL A 147 -3.73 -20.23 -17.51
C VAL A 147 -3.33 -21.70 -17.67
N ALA A 148 -2.30 -22.14 -16.93
CA ALA A 148 -1.85 -23.54 -16.97
C ALA A 148 -2.94 -24.51 -16.49
N GLY A 149 -3.76 -24.09 -15.53
CA GLY A 149 -4.93 -24.84 -15.02
C GLY A 149 -6.18 -24.78 -15.91
N GLY A 150 -6.17 -24.00 -16.98
CA GLY A 150 -7.32 -23.83 -17.87
C GLY A 150 -8.45 -22.96 -17.29
N GLU A 151 -8.21 -22.24 -16.21
CA GLU A 151 -9.16 -21.29 -15.63
C GLU A 151 -9.27 -20.01 -16.46
N LEU A 152 -8.18 -19.64 -17.15
CA LEU A 152 -8.08 -18.51 -18.06
C LEU A 152 -7.47 -18.94 -19.40
N GLY A 153 -7.82 -18.24 -20.46
CA GLY A 153 -7.22 -18.40 -21.79
C GLY A 153 -5.77 -17.90 -21.84
N PRO A 154 -4.97 -18.33 -22.86
CA PRO A 154 -3.55 -18.05 -22.95
C PRO A 154 -3.20 -16.55 -23.00
N GLY A 155 -4.12 -15.68 -23.44
CA GLY A 155 -3.94 -14.23 -23.46
C GLY A 155 -3.86 -13.59 -22.08
N ALA A 156 -4.29 -14.29 -21.01
CA ALA A 156 -4.23 -13.81 -19.65
C ALA A 156 -2.81 -13.84 -19.05
N ASP A 157 -1.94 -14.75 -19.51
CA ASP A 157 -0.54 -14.78 -19.08
C ASP A 157 0.29 -13.71 -19.85
N SER A 158 -0.04 -12.46 -19.59
CA SER A 158 0.60 -11.32 -20.25
C SER A 158 0.64 -10.08 -19.35
N GLU A 159 1.62 -9.22 -19.58
CA GLU A 159 1.73 -7.93 -18.89
C GLU A 159 0.50 -7.02 -19.17
N ASP A 160 -0.12 -7.12 -20.34
CA ASP A 160 -1.29 -6.32 -20.68
C ASP A 160 -2.53 -6.80 -19.92
N ALA A 161 -2.71 -8.11 -19.73
CA ALA A 161 -3.77 -8.64 -18.89
C ALA A 161 -3.61 -8.17 -17.42
N LEU A 162 -2.40 -8.20 -16.88
CA LEU A 162 -2.10 -7.70 -15.54
C LEU A 162 -2.34 -6.18 -15.44
N ARG A 163 -1.91 -5.40 -16.42
CA ARG A 163 -2.15 -3.96 -16.48
C ARG A 163 -3.63 -3.64 -16.55
N LEU A 164 -4.40 -4.38 -17.33
CA LEU A 164 -5.84 -4.20 -17.41
C LEU A 164 -6.51 -4.51 -16.07
N LEU A 165 -6.15 -5.62 -15.42
CA LEU A 165 -6.66 -5.97 -14.09
C LEU A 165 -6.34 -4.85 -13.08
N THR A 166 -5.09 -4.41 -13.00
CA THR A 166 -4.68 -3.35 -12.07
C THR A 166 -5.36 -2.02 -12.38
N SER A 167 -5.61 -1.70 -13.66
CA SER A 167 -6.35 -0.50 -14.05
C SER A 167 -7.80 -0.54 -13.60
N VAL A 168 -8.46 -1.68 -13.72
CA VAL A 168 -9.83 -1.88 -13.25
C VAL A 168 -9.91 -1.73 -11.73
N VAL A 169 -9.05 -2.43 -11.00
CA VAL A 169 -8.99 -2.37 -9.53
C VAL A 169 -8.67 -0.95 -9.05
N SER A 170 -7.65 -0.30 -9.62
CA SER A 170 -7.28 1.07 -9.26
C SER A 170 -8.38 2.07 -9.62
N GLY A 171 -9.10 1.86 -10.72
CA GLY A 171 -10.25 2.67 -11.11
C GLY A 171 -11.37 2.63 -10.07
N ILE A 172 -11.76 1.45 -9.62
CA ILE A 172 -12.75 1.26 -8.55
C ILE A 172 -12.30 1.94 -7.26
N GLY A 173 -11.05 1.72 -6.83
CA GLY A 173 -10.49 2.35 -5.63
C GLY A 173 -10.48 3.88 -5.73
N SER A 174 -10.03 4.41 -6.86
CA SER A 174 -9.98 5.86 -7.10
C SER A 174 -11.38 6.49 -7.07
N GLN A 175 -12.37 5.89 -7.72
CA GLN A 175 -13.75 6.36 -7.71
C GLN A 175 -14.34 6.33 -6.31
N GLN A 176 -14.11 5.25 -5.55
CA GLN A 176 -14.59 5.13 -4.17
C GLN A 176 -14.01 6.23 -3.29
N MET A 177 -12.71 6.44 -3.34
CA MET A 177 -12.02 7.43 -2.48
C MET A 177 -12.33 8.87 -2.88
N SER A 178 -12.62 9.13 -4.16
CA SER A 178 -12.94 10.49 -4.64
C SER A 178 -14.39 10.89 -4.38
N ASN A 179 -15.32 9.94 -4.42
CA ASN A 179 -16.76 10.24 -4.36
C ASN A 179 -17.39 9.89 -3.01
N GLU A 180 -16.88 8.87 -2.30
CA GLU A 180 -17.41 8.43 -1.01
C GLU A 180 -16.26 8.06 -0.05
N PRO A 181 -15.39 9.01 0.34
CA PRO A 181 -14.17 8.71 1.11
C PRO A 181 -14.43 8.16 2.52
N GLY A 182 -15.64 8.30 3.05
CA GLY A 182 -16.02 7.80 4.39
C GLY A 182 -16.79 6.49 4.37
N ALA A 183 -17.08 5.90 3.19
CA ALA A 183 -17.77 4.62 3.11
C ALA A 183 -16.82 3.46 3.39
N THR A 184 -17.37 2.38 3.99
CA THR A 184 -16.63 1.12 4.17
C THR A 184 -16.58 0.33 2.85
N TYR A 185 -15.79 -0.74 2.84
CA TYR A 185 -15.75 -1.64 1.69
C TYR A 185 -17.13 -2.22 1.35
N GLU A 186 -17.94 -2.55 2.36
CA GLU A 186 -19.26 -3.16 2.21
C GLU A 186 -20.34 -2.15 1.80
N SER A 187 -20.23 -0.89 2.22
CA SER A 187 -21.26 0.14 2.00
C SER A 187 -20.99 1.04 0.80
N GLY A 188 -19.76 1.05 0.28
CA GLY A 188 -19.35 1.96 -0.79
C GLY A 188 -20.04 1.67 -2.13
N ALA A 189 -20.49 2.72 -2.81
CA ALA A 189 -21.17 2.59 -4.09
C ALA A 189 -20.30 2.00 -5.20
N TYR A 190 -18.98 2.24 -5.12
CA TYR A 190 -18.03 1.73 -6.12
C TYR A 190 -17.40 0.41 -5.69
N THR A 191 -17.08 0.21 -4.41
CA THR A 191 -16.49 -1.05 -3.92
C THR A 191 -17.39 -2.26 -4.15
N ARG A 192 -18.73 -2.10 -4.03
CA ARG A 192 -19.69 -3.17 -4.35
C ARG A 192 -19.70 -3.60 -5.81
N LEU A 193 -19.16 -2.79 -6.73
CA LEU A 193 -19.02 -3.11 -8.15
C LEU A 193 -17.73 -3.87 -8.46
N LEU A 194 -16.84 -4.03 -7.48
CA LEU A 194 -15.53 -4.64 -7.71
C LEU A 194 -15.67 -6.07 -8.24
N ASP A 195 -16.54 -6.88 -7.66
CA ASP A 195 -16.71 -8.27 -8.10
C ASP A 195 -17.27 -8.36 -9.51
N ASP A 196 -18.21 -7.49 -9.88
CA ASP A 196 -18.72 -7.42 -11.26
C ASP A 196 -17.61 -7.03 -12.24
N ALA A 197 -16.78 -6.05 -11.88
CA ALA A 197 -15.66 -5.61 -12.69
C ALA A 197 -14.58 -6.70 -12.84
N LEU A 198 -14.27 -7.42 -11.76
CA LEU A 198 -13.37 -8.57 -11.80
C LEU A 198 -13.94 -9.68 -12.69
N GLN A 199 -15.24 -9.98 -12.60
CA GLN A 199 -15.90 -10.96 -13.47
C GLN A 199 -15.91 -10.53 -14.94
N MET A 200 -16.04 -9.24 -15.24
CA MET A 200 -15.90 -8.74 -16.62
C MET A 200 -14.49 -9.02 -17.15
N TRP A 201 -13.45 -8.78 -16.34
CA TRP A 201 -12.08 -9.08 -16.70
C TRP A 201 -11.87 -10.59 -16.91
N VAL A 202 -12.37 -11.44 -16.01
CA VAL A 202 -12.31 -12.92 -16.15
C VAL A 202 -12.97 -13.37 -17.44
N ARG A 203 -14.17 -12.87 -17.77
CA ARG A 203 -14.86 -13.24 -19.03
C ARG A 203 -14.09 -12.81 -20.27
N HIS A 204 -13.39 -11.67 -20.22
CA HIS A 204 -12.56 -11.21 -21.34
C HIS A 204 -11.40 -12.17 -21.64
N TYR A 205 -10.88 -12.83 -20.60
CA TYR A 205 -9.80 -13.80 -20.70
C TYR A 205 -10.24 -15.26 -20.49
N SER A 206 -11.53 -15.56 -20.65
CA SER A 206 -12.02 -16.95 -20.61
C SER A 206 -11.39 -17.81 -21.71
N PRO A 207 -11.19 -19.13 -21.47
CA PRO A 207 -10.65 -20.07 -22.47
C PRO A 207 -11.42 -20.09 -23.79
#